data_462c50d5e737f51e6411081a9e464f70
#
_entry.id   462c50d5e737f51e6411081a9e464f70
#
_cell.length_a   1.000
_cell.length_b   1.000
_cell.length_c   1.000
_cell.angle_alpha   90.00
_cell.angle_beta   90.00
_cell.angle_gamma   90.00
#
_symmetry.space_group_name_H-M   'P 1'
#
loop_
_entity.id
_entity.type
_entity.pdbx_description
1 polymer ?
#
loop_
_entity_poly.entity_id
_entity_poly.type
_entity_poly.pdbx_seq_one_letter_code
_entity_poly.pdbx_strand_id
1 'polypeptide(L)'
;MINRIHHFLSTSGNLLSCSENHYYKWRFGNIKYDKKGKGTPLLFIHDLTAGSSSYEFHQLINNLTDQHEIYTLDLLGYGLSDKPSITYTNNLYEQLITDFIKNIIGKKTSVVATGNSVPFVIMACHNNPEFFDKMIFINPQSLYSQNQIPSKQTKLLKFIFDTPVIGTFIYN
;
A
#
# COMPACT_ATOMS: atom_id res chain seq x y z
N MET A 1 -25.14 -9.24 -11.54
CA MET A 1 -25.20 -9.83 -10.19
C MET A 1 -23.82 -9.87 -9.50
N ILE A 2 -22.74 -10.03 -10.22
CA ILE A 2 -21.34 -10.13 -9.73
C ILE A 2 -20.86 -8.82 -9.06
N ASN A 3 -21.21 -7.65 -9.57
CA ASN A 3 -20.81 -6.35 -8.99
C ASN A 3 -21.40 -6.07 -7.59
N ARG A 4 -22.50 -6.71 -7.22
CA ARG A 4 -23.11 -6.54 -5.88
C ARG A 4 -22.37 -7.31 -4.79
N ILE A 5 -21.77 -8.44 -5.11
CA ILE A 5 -21.03 -9.28 -4.15
C ILE A 5 -19.68 -8.63 -3.82
N HIS A 6 -19.00 -8.06 -4.82
CA HIS A 6 -17.76 -7.30 -4.59
C HIS A 6 -17.97 -6.08 -3.69
N HIS A 7 -19.11 -5.39 -3.85
CA HIS A 7 -19.45 -4.25 -3.00
C HIS A 7 -19.77 -4.69 -1.56
N PHE A 8 -20.38 -5.85 -1.38
CA PHE A 8 -20.75 -6.36 -0.05
C PHE A 8 -19.52 -6.85 0.75
N LEU A 9 -18.55 -7.51 0.13
CA LEU A 9 -17.30 -7.93 0.78
C LEU A 9 -16.38 -6.74 1.08
N SER A 10 -16.42 -5.70 0.25
CA SER A 10 -15.73 -4.44 0.48
C SER A 10 -16.30 -3.65 1.66
N THR A 11 -17.62 -3.71 1.88
CA THR A 11 -18.29 -2.98 2.97
C THR A 11 -18.21 -3.69 4.32
N SER A 12 -17.99 -5.01 4.38
CA SER A 12 -17.87 -5.71 5.66
C SER A 12 -16.55 -5.39 6.40
N GLY A 13 -15.51 -4.92 5.69
CA GLY A 13 -14.28 -4.42 6.30
C GLY A 13 -14.43 -3.04 6.98
N ASN A 14 -15.47 -2.29 6.62
CA ASN A 14 -15.70 -0.93 7.14
C ASN A 14 -16.43 -0.89 8.51
N LEU A 15 -16.92 -2.02 9.02
CA LEU A 15 -17.62 -2.07 10.31
C LEU A 15 -16.68 -1.88 11.53
N LEU A 16 -15.36 -1.88 11.32
CA LEU A 16 -14.36 -1.77 12.40
C LEU A 16 -13.56 -0.47 12.43
N SER A 17 -13.73 0.43 11.45
CA SER A 17 -13.05 1.73 11.47
C SER A 17 -14.05 2.88 11.30
N CYS A 18 -14.18 3.70 12.33
CA CYS A 18 -14.90 5.00 12.28
C CYS A 18 -14.07 6.07 11.53
N SER A 19 -13.28 5.72 10.55
CA SER A 19 -12.53 6.66 9.72
C SER A 19 -13.21 6.83 8.36
N GLU A 20 -13.39 8.07 7.94
CA GLU A 20 -13.84 8.37 6.58
C GLU A 20 -12.79 7.88 5.58
N ASN A 21 -13.19 7.01 4.65
CA ASN A 21 -12.33 6.59 3.57
C ASN A 21 -12.07 7.77 2.63
N HIS A 22 -10.84 8.17 2.53
CA HIS A 22 -10.41 9.18 1.57
C HIS A 22 -9.80 8.52 0.34
N TYR A 23 -9.96 9.17 -0.81
CA TYR A 23 -9.38 8.70 -2.07
C TYR A 23 -8.57 9.81 -2.73
N TYR A 24 -7.32 9.49 -3.05
CA TYR A 24 -6.44 10.32 -3.86
C TYR A 24 -6.50 9.86 -5.31
N LYS A 25 -7.02 10.72 -6.20
CA LYS A 25 -7.04 10.43 -7.64
C LYS A 25 -5.63 10.57 -8.20
N TRP A 26 -4.96 9.43 -8.36
CA TRP A 26 -3.62 9.35 -8.93
C TRP A 26 -3.67 8.90 -10.38
N ARG A 27 -2.56 9.05 -11.13
CA ARG A 27 -2.48 8.81 -12.58
C ARG A 27 -2.94 7.43 -13.05
N PHE A 28 -2.83 6.39 -12.21
CA PHE A 28 -3.17 5.02 -12.55
C PHE A 28 -4.38 4.46 -11.79
N GLY A 29 -5.05 5.27 -11.00
CA GLY A 29 -6.25 4.87 -10.27
C GLY A 29 -6.46 5.64 -8.97
N ASN A 30 -7.53 5.31 -8.29
CA ASN A 30 -7.86 5.90 -7.00
C ASN A 30 -7.09 5.18 -5.90
N ILE A 31 -6.41 5.92 -5.09
CA ILE A 31 -5.59 5.44 -3.97
C ILE A 31 -6.35 5.71 -2.68
N LYS A 32 -6.74 4.66 -1.98
CA LYS A 32 -7.39 4.77 -0.68
C LYS A 32 -6.37 5.14 0.38
N TYR A 33 -6.74 6.11 1.22
CA TYR A 33 -5.97 6.44 2.41
C TYR A 33 -6.89 6.83 3.57
N ASP A 34 -6.38 6.70 4.78
CA ASP A 34 -7.01 7.24 5.97
C ASP A 34 -6.16 8.37 6.55
N LYS A 35 -6.83 9.30 7.20
CA LYS A 35 -6.21 10.40 7.92
C LYS A 35 -6.79 10.48 9.33
N LYS A 36 -5.93 10.53 10.36
CA LYS A 36 -6.36 10.58 11.77
C LYS A 36 -5.37 11.35 12.64
N GLY A 37 -5.87 12.01 13.66
CA GLY A 37 -5.04 12.75 14.61
C GLY A 37 -4.63 14.13 14.15
N LYS A 38 -3.75 14.76 14.93
CA LYS A 38 -3.21 16.11 14.67
C LYS A 38 -1.76 16.17 15.14
N GLY A 39 -0.95 17.01 14.50
CA GLY A 39 0.45 17.19 14.86
C GLY A 39 1.41 17.00 13.69
N THR A 40 2.57 16.37 13.96
CA THR A 40 3.57 16.13 12.92
C THR A 40 3.11 15.00 11.97
N PRO A 41 3.28 15.15 10.65
CA PRO A 41 2.81 14.13 9.71
C PRO A 41 3.62 12.84 9.81
N LEU A 42 2.88 11.72 9.84
CA LEU A 42 3.41 10.37 9.92
C LEU A 42 2.67 9.48 8.92
N LEU A 43 3.39 8.95 7.93
CA LEU A 43 2.86 8.11 6.87
C LEU A 43 3.23 6.64 7.11
N PHE A 44 2.25 5.76 7.06
CA PHE A 44 2.42 4.31 7.15
C PHE A 44 2.24 3.65 5.79
N ILE A 45 3.21 2.84 5.39
CA ILE A 45 3.25 2.07 4.15
C ILE A 45 3.31 0.57 4.47
N HIS A 46 2.26 -0.15 4.11
CA HIS A 46 2.13 -1.59 4.35
C HIS A 46 3.06 -2.44 3.47
N ASP A 47 3.26 -3.71 3.84
CA ASP A 47 4.01 -4.68 3.05
C ASP A 47 3.32 -5.00 1.71
N LEU A 48 4.06 -5.62 0.78
CA LEU A 48 3.60 -6.05 -0.55
C LEU A 48 3.35 -7.56 -0.61
N THR A 49 2.85 -8.15 0.46
CA THR A 49 2.41 -9.55 0.46
C THR A 49 0.94 -9.66 0.05
N ALA A 50 0.53 -10.84 -0.40
CA ALA A 50 -0.87 -11.06 -0.77
C ALA A 50 -1.80 -10.77 0.42
N GLY A 51 -2.79 -9.92 0.20
CA GLY A 51 -3.74 -9.50 1.25
C GLY A 51 -3.29 -8.35 2.14
N SER A 52 -2.08 -7.81 1.98
CA SER A 52 -1.62 -6.63 2.73
C SER A 52 -2.47 -5.40 2.43
N SER A 53 -2.64 -4.56 3.45
CA SER A 53 -3.32 -3.27 3.36
C SER A 53 -2.93 -2.41 4.56
N SER A 54 -3.37 -1.16 4.56
CA SER A 54 -3.21 -0.23 5.68
C SER A 54 -3.77 -0.74 7.01
N TYR A 55 -4.62 -1.77 6.97
CA TYR A 55 -5.21 -2.40 8.16
C TYR A 55 -4.15 -3.01 9.11
N GLU A 56 -2.96 -3.37 8.62
CA GLU A 56 -1.89 -3.91 9.48
C GLU A 56 -1.48 -2.94 10.60
N PHE A 57 -1.73 -1.64 10.43
CA PHE A 57 -1.37 -0.60 11.41
C PHE A 57 -2.50 -0.20 12.36
N HIS A 58 -3.69 -0.78 12.24
CA HIS A 58 -4.90 -0.31 12.94
C HIS A 58 -4.75 -0.26 14.47
N GLN A 59 -4.00 -1.19 15.07
CA GLN A 59 -3.77 -1.21 16.53
C GLN A 59 -2.77 -0.12 16.96
N LEU A 60 -1.75 0.15 16.11
CA LEU A 60 -0.69 1.09 16.42
C LEU A 60 -1.17 2.55 16.33
N ILE A 61 -2.00 2.84 15.35
CA ILE A 61 -2.46 4.20 15.03
C ILE A 61 -3.13 4.88 16.22
N ASN A 62 -4.00 4.17 16.94
CA ASN A 62 -4.79 4.76 18.03
C ASN A 62 -3.93 5.35 19.16
N ASN A 63 -2.71 4.84 19.35
CA ASN A 63 -1.80 5.31 20.40
C ASN A 63 -0.93 6.50 19.97
N LEU A 64 -1.00 6.91 18.70
CA LEU A 64 -0.13 7.94 18.12
C LEU A 64 -0.88 9.22 17.70
N THR A 65 -2.22 9.17 17.70
CA THR A 65 -3.08 10.27 17.20
C THR A 65 -3.01 11.57 17.99
N ASP A 66 -2.54 11.52 19.23
CA ASP A 66 -2.44 12.72 20.09
C ASP A 66 -1.24 13.62 19.70
N GLN A 67 -0.22 13.04 19.07
CA GLN A 67 1.03 13.73 18.75
C GLN A 67 1.29 13.81 17.22
N HIS A 68 0.64 12.94 16.46
CA HIS A 68 0.88 12.80 15.02
C HIS A 68 -0.40 12.94 14.20
N GLU A 69 -0.28 13.61 13.06
CA GLU A 69 -1.25 13.56 11.98
C GLU A 69 -0.91 12.35 11.11
N ILE A 70 -1.64 11.26 11.32
CA ILE A 70 -1.32 9.94 10.76
C ILE A 70 -2.02 9.78 9.42
N TYR A 71 -1.27 9.32 8.46
CA TYR A 71 -1.75 8.86 7.15
C TYR A 71 -1.44 7.38 6.98
N THR A 72 -2.41 6.59 6.55
CA THR A 72 -2.20 5.21 6.12
C THR A 72 -2.66 5.08 4.68
N LEU A 73 -1.86 4.40 3.87
CA LEU A 73 -2.04 4.33 2.44
C LEU A 73 -2.21 2.87 2.02
N ASP A 74 -3.28 2.55 1.28
CA ASP A 74 -3.33 1.31 0.52
C ASP A 74 -2.61 1.54 -0.80
N LEU A 75 -1.49 0.86 -1.02
CA LEU A 75 -0.73 0.98 -2.26
C LEU A 75 -1.58 0.53 -3.47
N LEU A 76 -1.31 1.08 -4.66
CA LEU A 76 -1.98 0.67 -5.89
C LEU A 76 -1.84 -0.85 -6.09
N GLY A 77 -2.94 -1.54 -6.36
CA GLY A 77 -3.00 -3.00 -6.43
C GLY A 77 -3.36 -3.69 -5.12
N TYR A 78 -3.45 -2.96 -4.00
CA TYR A 78 -3.69 -3.50 -2.66
C TYR A 78 -4.91 -2.89 -1.98
N GLY A 79 -5.37 -3.54 -0.93
CA GLY A 79 -6.45 -3.07 -0.07
C GLY A 79 -7.67 -2.59 -0.86
N LEU A 80 -8.14 -1.39 -0.57
CA LEU A 80 -9.26 -0.72 -1.24
C LEU A 80 -8.84 0.23 -2.38
N SER A 81 -7.54 0.33 -2.67
CA SER A 81 -7.03 1.04 -3.85
C SER A 81 -7.34 0.30 -5.15
N ASP A 82 -7.39 1.04 -6.25
CA ASP A 82 -7.61 0.47 -7.58
C ASP A 82 -6.52 -0.55 -7.95
N LYS A 83 -6.91 -1.53 -8.77
CA LYS A 83 -6.06 -2.65 -9.21
C LYS A 83 -6.02 -2.71 -10.75
N PRO A 84 -5.44 -1.69 -11.40
CA PRO A 84 -5.37 -1.66 -12.85
C PRO A 84 -4.48 -2.79 -13.39
N SER A 85 -4.80 -3.28 -14.58
CA SER A 85 -4.01 -4.30 -15.29
C SER A 85 -2.78 -3.66 -15.94
N ILE A 86 -1.79 -3.32 -15.12
CA ILE A 86 -0.51 -2.72 -15.51
C ILE A 86 0.66 -3.47 -14.90
N THR A 87 1.88 -3.20 -15.35
CA THR A 87 3.08 -3.73 -14.70
C THR A 87 3.40 -2.88 -13.47
N TYR A 88 3.37 -3.50 -12.30
CA TYR A 88 3.75 -2.88 -11.05
C TYR A 88 5.28 -2.92 -10.90
N THR A 89 5.91 -1.75 -10.94
CA THR A 89 7.36 -1.59 -10.86
C THR A 89 7.78 -0.86 -9.59
N ASN A 90 9.05 -0.98 -9.22
CA ASN A 90 9.61 -0.24 -8.09
C ASN A 90 9.44 1.28 -8.27
N ASN A 91 9.68 1.79 -9.49
CA ASN A 91 9.50 3.21 -9.79
C ASN A 91 8.03 3.66 -9.66
N LEU A 92 7.07 2.78 -9.95
CA LEU A 92 5.65 3.12 -9.80
C LEU A 92 5.32 3.40 -8.33
N TYR A 93 5.76 2.55 -7.41
CA TYR A 93 5.52 2.73 -5.98
C TYR A 93 6.33 3.90 -5.40
N GLU A 94 7.58 4.08 -5.84
CA GLU A 94 8.40 5.24 -5.48
C GLU A 94 7.68 6.55 -5.84
N GLN A 95 7.18 6.66 -7.07
CA GLN A 95 6.45 7.83 -7.54
C GLN A 95 5.13 8.03 -6.81
N LEU A 96 4.38 6.94 -6.52
CA LEU A 96 3.15 7.02 -5.75
C LEU A 96 3.40 7.61 -4.36
N ILE A 97 4.42 7.14 -3.66
CA ILE A 97 4.77 7.60 -2.30
C ILE A 97 5.16 9.08 -2.35
N THR A 98 6.03 9.45 -3.28
CA THR A 98 6.47 10.84 -3.45
C THR A 98 5.31 11.77 -3.79
N ASP A 99 4.48 11.40 -4.78
CA ASP A 99 3.32 12.19 -5.19
C ASP A 99 2.29 12.31 -4.06
N PHE A 100 2.10 11.26 -3.26
CA PHE A 100 1.20 11.30 -2.11
C PHE A 100 1.68 12.26 -1.04
N ILE A 101 2.96 12.22 -0.66
CA ILE A 101 3.52 13.15 0.32
C ILE A 101 3.40 14.59 -0.20
N LYS A 102 3.76 14.81 -1.46
CA LYS A 102 3.75 16.14 -2.09
C LYS A 102 2.33 16.72 -2.20
N ASN A 103 1.37 15.94 -2.71
CA ASN A 103 0.07 16.44 -3.11
C ASN A 103 -0.99 16.36 -2.01
N ILE A 104 -0.89 15.38 -1.11
CA ILE A 104 -1.89 15.13 -0.05
C ILE A 104 -1.42 15.62 1.30
N ILE A 105 -0.19 15.30 1.70
CA ILE A 105 0.35 15.72 2.99
C ILE A 105 0.89 17.15 2.90
N GLY A 106 1.62 17.48 1.85
CA GLY A 106 2.15 18.83 1.57
C GLY A 106 3.21 19.32 2.56
N LYS A 107 3.78 18.44 3.36
CA LYS A 107 4.76 18.75 4.42
C LYS A 107 5.82 17.68 4.47
N LYS A 108 6.98 18.04 5.03
CA LYS A 108 8.04 17.09 5.37
C LYS A 108 7.51 16.02 6.33
N THR A 109 7.62 14.74 5.98
CA THR A 109 6.87 13.65 6.57
C THR A 109 7.79 12.56 7.11
N SER A 110 7.53 12.08 8.32
CA SER A 110 8.13 10.84 8.81
C SER A 110 7.40 9.64 8.21
N VAL A 111 8.13 8.60 7.80
CA VAL A 111 7.56 7.43 7.11
C VAL A 111 7.90 6.15 7.87
N VAL A 112 6.88 5.34 8.13
CA VAL A 112 6.99 3.96 8.63
C VAL A 112 6.69 3.02 7.48
N ALA A 113 7.60 2.12 7.15
CA ALA A 113 7.44 1.15 6.09
C ALA A 113 7.74 -0.27 6.56
N THR A 114 6.99 -1.25 6.04
CA THR A 114 7.12 -2.65 6.41
C THR A 114 7.54 -3.53 5.23
N GLY A 115 8.33 -4.56 5.51
CA GLY A 115 8.66 -5.64 4.58
C GLY A 115 9.22 -5.19 3.23
N ASN A 116 8.54 -5.58 2.16
CA ASN A 116 8.93 -5.33 0.76
C ASN A 116 8.68 -3.88 0.29
N SER A 117 7.96 -3.06 1.06
CA SER A 117 7.75 -1.65 0.70
C SER A 117 8.94 -0.76 1.06
N VAL A 118 9.81 -1.20 1.98
CA VAL A 118 10.98 -0.45 2.45
C VAL A 118 11.89 0.02 1.31
N PRO A 119 12.26 -0.81 0.31
CA PRO A 119 13.08 -0.38 -0.81
C PRO A 119 12.51 0.83 -1.57
N PHE A 120 11.19 0.91 -1.74
CA PHE A 120 10.56 2.01 -2.47
C PHE A 120 10.59 3.31 -1.68
N VAL A 121 10.43 3.23 -0.34
CA VAL A 121 10.57 4.39 0.54
C VAL A 121 12.00 4.90 0.54
N ILE A 122 13.00 4.01 0.53
CA ILE A 122 14.41 4.40 0.41
C ILE A 122 14.66 5.10 -0.93
N MET A 123 14.14 4.55 -2.04
CA MET A 123 14.27 5.17 -3.36
C MET A 123 13.59 6.54 -3.41
N ALA A 124 12.38 6.65 -2.88
CA ALA A 124 11.64 7.91 -2.82
C ALA A 124 12.40 8.99 -2.02
N CYS A 125 12.96 8.61 -0.88
CA CYS A 125 13.78 9.51 -0.06
C CYS A 125 15.10 9.88 -0.76
N HIS A 126 15.76 8.94 -1.43
CA HIS A 126 16.98 9.21 -2.19
C HIS A 126 16.75 10.25 -3.30
N ASN A 127 15.65 10.10 -4.04
CA ASN A 127 15.32 10.96 -5.16
C ASN A 127 14.74 12.32 -4.73
N ASN A 128 14.09 12.39 -3.56
CA ASN A 128 13.34 13.57 -3.09
C ASN A 128 13.51 13.76 -1.57
N PRO A 129 14.74 13.98 -1.06
CA PRO A 129 15.02 13.99 0.38
C PRO A 129 14.29 15.11 1.14
N GLU A 130 13.87 16.16 0.45
CA GLU A 130 13.17 17.30 1.03
C GLU A 130 11.78 16.94 1.58
N PHE A 131 11.16 15.87 1.11
CA PHE A 131 9.85 15.41 1.57
C PHE A 131 9.89 14.51 2.80
N PHE A 132 11.09 13.98 3.16
CA PHE A 132 11.25 13.01 4.24
C PHE A 132 11.93 13.63 5.46
N ASP A 133 11.33 13.40 6.66
CA ASP A 133 11.92 13.80 7.94
C ASP A 133 12.69 12.64 8.56
N LYS A 134 11.98 11.57 8.93
CA LYS A 134 12.54 10.34 9.52
C LYS A 134 11.96 9.13 8.82
N MET A 135 12.71 8.04 8.81
CA MET A 135 12.25 6.75 8.30
C MET A 135 12.40 5.68 9.36
N ILE A 136 11.35 4.88 9.57
CA ILE A 136 11.31 3.73 10.47
C ILE A 136 10.99 2.51 9.62
N PHE A 137 11.84 1.50 9.67
CA PHE A 137 11.67 0.27 8.90
C PHE A 137 11.38 -0.89 9.82
N ILE A 138 10.31 -1.63 9.52
CA ILE A 138 9.87 -2.81 10.27
C ILE A 138 10.08 -4.02 9.37
N ASN A 139 10.92 -4.96 9.82
CA ASN A 139 11.24 -6.20 9.10
C ASN A 139 11.59 -5.98 7.61
N PRO A 140 12.57 -5.10 7.30
CA PRO A 140 12.90 -4.75 5.92
C PRO A 140 13.37 -5.97 5.15
N GLN A 141 12.80 -6.17 3.95
CA GLN A 141 13.28 -7.19 3.03
C GLN A 141 14.46 -6.66 2.22
N SER A 142 15.42 -7.54 1.93
CA SER A 142 16.58 -7.16 1.14
C SER A 142 16.21 -6.85 -0.32
N LEU A 143 16.78 -5.78 -0.87
CA LEU A 143 16.70 -5.48 -2.31
C LEU A 143 17.17 -6.65 -3.20
N TYR A 144 18.10 -7.46 -2.69
CA TYR A 144 18.61 -8.63 -3.41
C TYR A 144 17.63 -9.81 -3.42
N SER A 145 16.69 -9.90 -2.47
CA SER A 145 15.70 -10.98 -2.43
C SER A 145 14.66 -10.86 -3.55
N GLN A 146 14.44 -9.66 -4.07
CA GLN A 146 13.50 -9.40 -5.17
C GLN A 146 14.02 -9.87 -6.53
N ASN A 147 15.31 -10.12 -6.66
CA ASN A 147 15.94 -10.64 -7.88
C ASN A 147 16.00 -12.18 -7.94
N GLN A 148 15.31 -12.88 -7.05
CA GLN A 148 15.26 -14.33 -7.11
C GLN A 148 14.53 -14.77 -8.39
N ILE A 149 15.26 -15.50 -9.23
CA ILE A 149 14.68 -16.16 -10.40
C ILE A 149 13.54 -17.05 -9.89
N PRO A 150 12.30 -16.88 -10.37
CA PRO A 150 11.17 -17.66 -9.88
C PRO A 150 11.47 -19.14 -10.00
N SER A 151 11.32 -19.88 -8.91
CA SER A 151 11.50 -21.32 -8.90
C SER A 151 10.61 -21.99 -9.96
N LYS A 152 10.96 -23.22 -10.38
CA LYS A 152 10.11 -23.98 -11.31
C LYS A 152 8.68 -24.12 -10.79
N GLN A 153 8.51 -24.25 -9.46
CA GLN A 153 7.21 -24.33 -8.79
C GLN A 153 6.44 -23.01 -8.90
N THR A 154 7.09 -21.85 -8.71
CA THR A 154 6.47 -20.54 -8.89
C THR A 154 6.04 -20.28 -10.33
N LYS A 155 6.83 -20.74 -11.31
CA LYS A 155 6.45 -20.67 -12.74
C LYS A 155 5.26 -21.56 -13.06
N LEU A 156 5.19 -22.74 -12.45
CA LEU A 156 4.05 -23.65 -12.61
C LEU A 156 2.79 -23.07 -11.98
N LEU A 157 2.88 -22.53 -10.76
CA LEU A 157 1.76 -21.85 -10.09
C LEU A 157 1.27 -20.66 -10.92
N LYS A 158 2.17 -19.83 -11.42
CA LYS A 158 1.80 -18.73 -12.33
C LYS A 158 1.05 -19.24 -13.56
N PHE A 159 1.54 -20.29 -14.21
CA PHE A 159 0.86 -20.90 -15.36
C PHE A 159 -0.55 -21.39 -15.02
N ILE A 160 -0.73 -22.01 -13.84
CA ILE A 160 -2.05 -22.46 -13.37
C ILE A 160 -2.99 -21.27 -13.16
N PHE A 161 -2.52 -20.19 -12.51
CA PHE A 161 -3.34 -19.00 -12.25
C PHE A 161 -3.63 -18.18 -13.51
N ASP A 162 -2.72 -18.15 -14.48
CA ASP A 162 -2.89 -17.47 -15.77
C ASP A 162 -3.82 -18.25 -16.74
N THR A 163 -4.17 -19.52 -16.42
CA THR A 163 -5.07 -20.31 -17.25
C THR A 163 -6.53 -19.87 -16.99
N PRO A 164 -7.27 -19.36 -18.03
CA PRO A 164 -8.56 -18.70 -17.83
C PRO A 164 -9.63 -19.52 -17.08
N VAL A 165 -9.60 -20.85 -17.22
CA VAL A 165 -10.59 -21.74 -16.58
C VAL A 165 -10.25 -21.97 -15.10
N ILE A 166 -9.00 -22.18 -14.76
CA ILE A 166 -8.56 -22.50 -13.39
C ILE A 166 -8.43 -21.22 -12.55
N GLY A 167 -7.91 -20.15 -13.13
CA GLY A 167 -7.80 -18.86 -12.48
C GLY A 167 -9.16 -18.32 -12.04
N THR A 168 -10.20 -18.45 -12.84
CA THR A 168 -11.56 -18.01 -12.50
C THR A 168 -12.16 -18.82 -11.33
N PHE A 169 -11.82 -20.09 -11.19
CA PHE A 169 -12.30 -20.94 -10.08
C PHE A 169 -11.62 -20.62 -8.74
N ILE A 170 -10.41 -20.12 -8.75
CA ILE A 170 -9.64 -19.82 -7.54
C ILE A 170 -9.91 -18.39 -7.04
N TYR A 171 -10.25 -17.47 -7.95
CA TYR A 171 -10.53 -16.06 -7.61
C TYR A 171 -12.02 -15.73 -7.42
N ASN A 172 -12.92 -16.67 -7.61
CA ASN A 172 -14.35 -16.60 -7.26
C ASN A 172 -14.66 -17.50 -6.08
#